data_d4964f7bb4166bf0140164181919940e
#
_entry.id   d4964f7bb4166bf0140164181919940e
#
_cell.length_a   1.000
_cell.length_b   1.000
_cell.length_c   1.000
_cell.angle_alpha   90.00
_cell.angle_beta   90.00
_cell.angle_gamma   90.00
#
_symmetry.space_group_name_H-M   'P 1'
#
loop_
_entity.id
_entity.type
_entity.pdbx_description
1 polymer ?
#
loop_
_entity_poly.entity_id
_entity_poly.type
_entity_poly.pdbx_seq_one_letter_code
_entity_poly.pdbx_strand_id
1 'polypeptide(L)'
;NCGLEERAPMCGVPYHAVEGYLTKLVQKGYKVAICEQVEDPKLAKGIVKREVVRIVTPGTNINTQALDETKNNYIMCIVYIADRYGLSVADVSTGDYFVTELDSGRKLGDEIAKFSPSEIICNESLYMSGLDLEDLKNRLGITIYSLDTWYFDDAMCTKVLKDHFKVSS
;
A
#
# COMPACT_ATOMS: atom_id res chain seq x y z
N ASN A 1 -18.93 0.77 -29.57
CA ASN A 1 -19.98 1.77 -29.87
C ASN A 1 -20.94 1.79 -28.69
N CYS A 2 -20.77 2.75 -27.78
CA CYS A 2 -21.59 2.85 -26.56
C CYS A 2 -22.90 3.63 -26.80
N GLY A 3 -23.39 3.68 -28.04
CA GLY A 3 -24.60 4.42 -28.39
C GLY A 3 -24.44 5.95 -28.49
N LEU A 4 -23.22 6.46 -28.42
CA LEU A 4 -22.90 7.87 -28.62
C LEU A 4 -22.57 8.13 -30.09
N GLU A 5 -22.97 9.30 -30.62
CA GLU A 5 -22.65 9.73 -31.99
C GLU A 5 -21.12 9.93 -32.16
N GLU A 6 -20.44 10.39 -31.14
CA GLU A 6 -18.99 10.57 -31.13
C GLU A 6 -18.28 9.39 -30.46
N ARG A 7 -17.06 9.04 -30.97
CA ARG A 7 -16.22 8.04 -30.37
C ARG A 7 -15.48 8.62 -29.17
N ALA A 8 -15.72 8.07 -27.97
CA ALA A 8 -14.98 8.38 -26.76
C ALA A 8 -13.99 7.22 -26.44
N PRO A 9 -12.80 7.52 -25.90
CA PRO A 9 -11.92 6.50 -25.37
C PRO A 9 -12.64 5.73 -24.27
N MET A 10 -12.67 4.42 -24.34
CA MET A 10 -13.26 3.57 -23.32
C MET A 10 -12.20 2.58 -22.82
N CYS A 11 -11.86 2.68 -21.54
CA CYS A 11 -10.99 1.75 -20.85
C CYS A 11 -11.81 0.91 -19.88
N GLY A 12 -11.86 -0.38 -20.11
CA GLY A 12 -12.54 -1.33 -19.25
C GLY A 12 -11.96 -2.71 -19.49
N VAL A 13 -11.93 -3.53 -18.44
CA VAL A 13 -11.52 -4.92 -18.51
C VAL A 13 -12.66 -5.82 -18.07
N PRO A 14 -12.85 -6.99 -18.70
CA PRO A 14 -13.82 -7.96 -18.22
C PRO A 14 -13.52 -8.37 -16.78
N TYR A 15 -14.55 -8.55 -15.96
CA TYR A 15 -14.42 -8.91 -14.56
C TYR A 15 -13.47 -10.11 -14.33
N HIS A 16 -13.60 -11.16 -15.12
CA HIS A 16 -12.75 -12.37 -15.03
C HIS A 16 -11.28 -12.14 -15.39
N ALA A 17 -10.94 -11.05 -16.06
CA ALA A 17 -9.57 -10.72 -16.45
C ALA A 17 -8.89 -9.72 -15.49
N VAL A 18 -9.62 -9.14 -14.54
CA VAL A 18 -9.13 -8.08 -13.65
C VAL A 18 -7.89 -8.52 -12.87
N GLU A 19 -7.89 -9.71 -12.29
CA GLU A 19 -6.78 -10.19 -11.45
C GLU A 19 -5.45 -10.29 -12.23
N GLY A 20 -5.48 -10.70 -13.48
CA GLY A 20 -4.28 -10.76 -14.32
C GLY A 20 -3.68 -9.39 -14.64
N TYR A 21 -4.52 -8.37 -14.84
CA TYR A 21 -4.05 -6.99 -15.04
C TYR A 21 -3.60 -6.36 -13.73
N LEU A 22 -4.33 -6.61 -12.64
CA LEU A 22 -3.99 -6.15 -11.30
C LEU A 22 -2.59 -6.61 -10.91
N THR A 23 -2.31 -7.90 -11.03
CA THR A 23 -1.00 -8.50 -10.76
C THR A 23 0.13 -7.78 -11.51
N LYS A 24 -0.04 -7.58 -12.83
CA LYS A 24 0.98 -6.92 -13.66
C LYS A 24 1.23 -5.46 -13.26
N LEU A 25 0.19 -4.73 -12.86
CA LEU A 25 0.30 -3.34 -12.45
C LEU A 25 0.98 -3.22 -11.08
N VAL A 26 0.56 -4.04 -10.14
CA VAL A 26 1.11 -4.06 -8.78
C VAL A 26 2.58 -4.49 -8.77
N GLN A 27 2.97 -5.50 -9.58
CA GLN A 27 4.37 -5.91 -9.75
C GLN A 27 5.26 -4.80 -10.32
N LYS A 28 4.68 -3.83 -11.03
CA LYS A 28 5.37 -2.62 -11.50
C LYS A 28 5.39 -1.47 -10.48
N GLY A 29 4.91 -1.71 -9.26
CA GLY A 29 4.86 -0.72 -8.19
C GLY A 29 3.66 0.23 -8.23
N TYR A 30 2.67 -0.01 -9.10
CA TYR A 30 1.48 0.85 -9.15
C TYR A 30 0.50 0.53 -8.01
N LYS A 31 -0.13 1.56 -7.49
CA LYS A 31 -1.34 1.45 -6.66
C LYS A 31 -2.55 1.39 -7.60
N VAL A 32 -3.41 0.41 -7.40
CA VAL A 32 -4.56 0.16 -8.26
C VAL A 32 -5.86 0.26 -7.48
N ALA A 33 -6.71 1.20 -7.86
CA ALA A 33 -8.07 1.31 -7.32
C ALA A 33 -9.04 0.54 -8.21
N ILE A 34 -9.76 -0.41 -7.63
CA ILE A 34 -10.84 -1.13 -8.29
C ILE A 34 -12.13 -0.38 -8.03
N CYS A 35 -12.78 0.04 -9.10
CA CYS A 35 -14.01 0.79 -9.07
C CYS A 35 -15.13 -0.04 -9.70
N GLU A 36 -16.20 -0.27 -8.96
CA GLU A 36 -17.34 -1.08 -9.40
C GLU A 36 -18.63 -0.26 -9.46
N GLN A 37 -19.61 -0.76 -10.22
CA GLN A 37 -20.94 -0.19 -10.25
C GLN A 37 -21.67 -0.59 -8.97
N VAL A 38 -22.19 0.40 -8.24
CA VAL A 38 -22.87 0.20 -6.95
C VAL A 38 -24.40 0.39 -7.02
N GLU A 39 -24.94 0.61 -8.22
CA GLU A 39 -26.38 0.67 -8.45
C GLU A 39 -26.80 -0.14 -9.69
N ASP A 40 -28.09 -0.52 -9.74
CA ASP A 40 -28.65 -1.22 -10.90
C ASP A 40 -28.69 -0.29 -12.13
N PRO A 41 -28.00 -0.64 -13.23
CA PRO A 41 -28.02 0.15 -14.45
C PRO A 41 -29.41 0.46 -15.01
N LYS A 42 -30.40 -0.40 -14.73
CA LYS A 42 -31.80 -0.21 -15.18
C LYS A 42 -32.54 0.86 -14.41
N LEU A 43 -32.08 1.18 -13.20
CA LEU A 43 -32.67 2.18 -12.32
C LEU A 43 -31.94 3.51 -12.38
N ALA A 44 -30.74 3.56 -12.96
CA ALA A 44 -29.93 4.73 -13.05
C ALA A 44 -30.54 5.80 -13.98
N LYS A 45 -30.68 7.01 -13.46
CA LYS A 45 -31.09 8.19 -14.26
C LYS A 45 -29.85 8.91 -14.81
N GLY A 46 -29.14 8.29 -15.76
CA GLY A 46 -27.92 8.85 -16.33
C GLY A 46 -26.72 7.90 -16.20
N ILE A 47 -25.55 8.42 -15.80
CA ILE A 47 -24.36 7.61 -15.61
C ILE A 47 -24.51 6.79 -14.33
N VAL A 48 -24.37 5.46 -14.45
CA VAL A 48 -24.41 4.53 -13.31
C VAL A 48 -23.37 4.91 -12.26
N LYS A 49 -23.80 5.00 -11.01
CA LYS A 49 -22.92 5.30 -9.87
C LYS A 49 -21.83 4.24 -9.73
N ARG A 50 -20.61 4.69 -9.52
CA ARG A 50 -19.44 3.85 -9.29
C ARG A 50 -18.73 4.30 -8.04
N GLU A 51 -18.19 3.35 -7.29
CA GLU A 51 -17.38 3.61 -6.10
C GLU A 51 -16.12 2.76 -6.10
N VAL A 52 -15.07 3.27 -5.47
CA VAL A 52 -13.86 2.50 -5.23
C VAL A 52 -14.16 1.49 -4.13
N VAL A 53 -14.13 0.21 -4.48
CA VAL A 53 -14.43 -0.89 -3.56
C VAL A 53 -13.17 -1.52 -2.96
N ARG A 54 -12.02 -1.34 -3.63
CA ARG A 54 -10.75 -1.91 -3.18
C ARG A 54 -9.58 -1.11 -3.73
N ILE A 55 -8.56 -0.90 -2.91
CA ILE A 55 -7.25 -0.38 -3.33
C ILE A 55 -6.23 -1.48 -3.07
N VAL A 56 -5.41 -1.79 -4.08
CA VAL A 56 -4.35 -2.79 -3.99
C VAL A 56 -3.01 -2.13 -4.27
N THR A 57 -2.05 -2.39 -3.42
CA THR A 57 -0.67 -1.91 -3.51
C THR A 57 0.30 -3.09 -3.49
N PRO A 58 1.60 -2.91 -3.78
CA PRO A 58 2.56 -4.01 -3.74
C PRO A 58 2.57 -4.78 -2.42
N GLY A 59 2.52 -4.07 -1.29
CA GLY A 59 2.55 -4.68 0.05
C GLY A 59 1.20 -5.21 0.54
N THR A 60 0.07 -4.79 -0.07
CA THR A 60 -1.29 -5.25 0.30
C THR A 60 -1.87 -6.26 -0.68
N ASN A 61 -1.10 -6.72 -1.66
CA ASN A 61 -1.54 -7.75 -2.60
C ASN A 61 -1.52 -9.12 -1.91
N ILE A 62 -2.69 -9.74 -1.79
CA ILE A 62 -2.89 -11.08 -1.21
C ILE A 62 -3.20 -12.15 -2.26
N ASN A 63 -3.06 -11.83 -3.55
CA ASN A 63 -3.33 -12.79 -4.62
C ASN A 63 -2.21 -13.83 -4.69
N THR A 64 -2.51 -15.08 -4.33
CA THR A 64 -1.57 -16.19 -4.32
C THR A 64 -0.97 -16.50 -5.70
N GLN A 65 -1.65 -16.19 -6.80
CA GLN A 65 -1.09 -16.33 -8.15
C GLN A 65 -0.02 -15.29 -8.48
N ALA A 66 0.02 -14.19 -7.73
CA ALA A 66 0.97 -13.09 -7.92
C ALA A 66 2.12 -13.11 -6.91
N LEU A 67 1.93 -13.78 -5.79
CA LEU A 67 2.91 -13.92 -4.72
C LEU A 67 3.71 -15.22 -4.92
N ASP A 68 4.99 -15.14 -4.62
CA ASP A 68 5.81 -16.33 -4.42
C ASP A 68 5.38 -16.98 -3.10
N GLU A 69 4.73 -18.15 -3.15
CA GLU A 69 4.22 -18.86 -1.97
C GLU A 69 5.31 -19.20 -0.94
N THR A 70 6.58 -19.06 -1.34
CA THR A 70 7.74 -19.33 -0.47
C THR A 70 8.27 -18.09 0.24
N LYS A 71 7.72 -16.90 -0.06
CA LYS A 71 8.21 -15.62 0.48
C LYS A 71 7.09 -14.79 1.07
N ASN A 72 7.38 -14.16 2.19
CA ASN A 72 6.50 -13.17 2.80
C ASN A 72 6.39 -11.92 1.90
N ASN A 73 5.23 -11.28 1.90
CA ASN A 73 4.99 -10.02 1.21
C ASN A 73 4.84 -8.89 2.21
N TYR A 74 5.96 -8.36 2.66
CA TYR A 74 5.98 -7.34 3.69
C TYR A 74 5.63 -5.95 3.19
N ILE A 75 4.77 -5.26 3.94
CA ILE A 75 4.63 -3.80 3.95
C ILE A 75 5.32 -3.24 5.18
N MET A 76 6.11 -2.19 5.02
CA MET A 76 6.86 -1.57 6.09
C MET A 76 6.41 -0.12 6.27
N CYS A 77 6.20 0.31 7.51
CA CYS A 77 5.97 1.71 7.84
C CYS A 77 7.16 2.24 8.62
N ILE A 78 7.69 3.38 8.21
CA ILE A 78 8.84 4.06 8.84
C ILE A 78 8.44 5.47 9.21
N VAL A 79 8.59 5.81 10.48
CA VAL A 79 8.38 7.16 11.01
C VAL A 79 9.69 7.70 11.55
N TYR A 80 10.13 8.87 11.04
CA TYR A 80 11.31 9.56 11.54
C TYR A 80 10.90 10.77 12.36
N ILE A 81 11.27 10.77 13.64
CA ILE A 81 10.98 11.85 14.58
C ILE A 81 12.16 11.98 15.56
N ALA A 82 12.63 13.20 15.81
CA ALA A 82 13.66 13.51 16.80
C ALA A 82 14.93 12.60 16.68
N ASP A 83 15.43 12.44 15.48
CA ASP A 83 16.60 11.62 15.15
C ASP A 83 16.46 10.11 15.47
N ARG A 84 15.22 9.63 15.59
CA ARG A 84 14.91 8.22 15.80
C ARG A 84 13.96 7.70 14.73
N TYR A 85 14.02 6.39 14.50
CA TYR A 85 13.18 5.72 13.52
C TYR A 85 12.25 4.74 14.23
N GLY A 86 10.94 4.99 14.12
CA GLY A 86 9.92 3.99 14.44
C GLY A 86 9.71 3.11 13.21
N LEU A 87 9.73 1.79 13.40
CA LEU A 87 9.58 0.82 12.34
C LEU A 87 8.47 -0.17 12.67
N SER A 88 7.53 -0.36 11.77
CA SER A 88 6.61 -1.50 11.79
C SER A 88 6.63 -2.24 10.48
N VAL A 89 6.48 -3.56 10.55
CA VAL A 89 6.47 -4.46 9.40
C VAL A 89 5.29 -5.41 9.52
N ALA A 90 4.51 -5.53 8.47
CA ALA A 90 3.35 -6.41 8.44
C ALA A 90 3.34 -7.27 7.17
N ASP A 91 2.92 -8.51 7.30
CA ASP A 91 2.49 -9.35 6.18
C ASP A 91 0.98 -9.54 6.27
N VAL A 92 0.25 -8.94 5.33
CA VAL A 92 -1.22 -8.98 5.31
C VAL A 92 -1.75 -10.38 5.01
N SER A 93 -0.95 -11.23 4.36
CA SER A 93 -1.34 -12.59 4.00
C SER A 93 -1.24 -13.57 5.16
N THR A 94 -0.24 -13.40 6.04
CA THR A 94 0.01 -14.29 7.20
C THR A 94 -0.51 -13.71 8.51
N GLY A 95 -0.64 -12.38 8.59
CA GLY A 95 -0.96 -11.65 9.81
C GLY A 95 0.24 -11.39 10.72
N ASP A 96 1.45 -11.64 10.24
CA ASP A 96 2.67 -11.29 10.97
C ASP A 96 2.79 -9.78 11.14
N TYR A 97 3.16 -9.33 12.35
CA TYR A 97 3.34 -7.93 12.66
C TYR A 97 4.49 -7.73 13.64
N PHE A 98 5.46 -6.91 13.23
CA PHE A 98 6.66 -6.61 14.00
C PHE A 98 6.79 -5.10 14.19
N VAL A 99 7.25 -4.67 15.35
CA VAL A 99 7.49 -3.27 15.69
C VAL A 99 8.82 -3.11 16.39
N THR A 100 9.57 -2.08 16.06
CA THR A 100 10.80 -1.71 16.75
C THR A 100 11.09 -0.23 16.63
N GLU A 101 11.98 0.26 17.48
CA GLU A 101 12.54 1.61 17.41
C GLU A 101 14.05 1.52 17.21
N LEU A 102 14.58 2.36 16.33
CA LEU A 102 15.99 2.35 15.93
C LEU A 102 16.59 3.75 16.09
N ASP A 103 17.86 3.78 16.42
CA ASP A 103 18.62 5.00 16.72
C ASP A 103 19.54 5.46 15.58
N SER A 104 19.59 4.71 14.48
CA SER A 104 20.46 5.04 13.35
C SER A 104 19.93 4.56 12.01
N GLY A 105 20.23 5.33 10.94
CA GLY A 105 19.90 4.95 9.57
C GLY A 105 20.58 3.65 9.11
N ARG A 106 21.77 3.32 9.67
CA ARG A 106 22.43 2.04 9.39
C ARG A 106 21.59 0.86 9.85
N LYS A 107 21.14 0.88 11.12
CA LYS A 107 20.25 -0.17 11.65
C LYS A 107 18.95 -0.27 10.86
N LEU A 108 18.41 0.87 10.45
CA LEU A 108 17.23 0.89 9.58
C LEU A 108 17.51 0.21 8.24
N GLY A 109 18.64 0.48 7.62
CA GLY A 109 19.06 -0.19 6.38
C GLY A 109 19.19 -1.71 6.54
N ASP A 110 19.73 -2.17 7.66
CA ASP A 110 19.86 -3.60 7.99
C ASP A 110 18.47 -4.27 8.14
N GLU A 111 17.50 -3.61 8.79
CA GLU A 111 16.14 -4.13 8.92
C GLU A 111 15.39 -4.11 7.56
N ILE A 112 15.57 -3.08 6.74
CA ILE A 112 15.00 -3.05 5.38
C ILE A 112 15.56 -4.22 4.55
N ALA A 113 16.87 -4.47 4.61
CA ALA A 113 17.48 -5.57 3.89
C ALA A 113 17.00 -6.95 4.40
N LYS A 114 16.83 -7.10 5.70
CA LYS A 114 16.35 -8.33 6.35
C LYS A 114 14.92 -8.68 5.93
N PHE A 115 14.00 -7.74 5.98
CA PHE A 115 12.61 -7.98 5.63
C PHE A 115 12.33 -7.91 4.12
N SER A 116 13.16 -7.19 3.36
CA SER A 116 13.01 -6.97 1.92
C SER A 116 11.57 -6.60 1.53
N PRO A 117 10.98 -5.53 2.10
CA PRO A 117 9.59 -5.22 1.91
C PRO A 117 9.28 -4.86 0.44
N SER A 118 8.09 -5.19 -0.03
CA SER A 118 7.60 -4.79 -1.35
C SER A 118 7.21 -3.31 -1.39
N GLU A 119 6.90 -2.74 -0.21
CA GLU A 119 6.38 -1.40 -0.08
C GLU A 119 6.82 -0.78 1.25
N ILE A 120 7.25 0.48 1.20
CA ILE A 120 7.54 1.31 2.38
C ILE A 120 6.62 2.52 2.37
N ILE A 121 5.90 2.69 3.47
CA ILE A 121 5.11 3.88 3.78
C ILE A 121 5.91 4.70 4.80
N CYS A 122 5.95 6.02 4.67
CA CYS A 122 6.66 6.85 5.63
C CYS A 122 6.01 8.22 5.86
N ASN A 123 6.45 8.90 6.91
CA ASN A 123 6.18 10.31 7.07
C ASN A 123 7.15 11.15 6.23
N GLU A 124 6.77 12.38 5.89
CA GLU A 124 7.61 13.28 5.08
C GLU A 124 8.99 13.55 5.68
N SER A 125 9.08 13.57 7.02
CA SER A 125 10.34 13.80 7.73
C SER A 125 11.42 12.76 7.40
N LEU A 126 11.05 11.56 6.97
CA LEU A 126 12.02 10.54 6.57
C LEU A 126 12.91 10.99 5.40
N TYR A 127 12.39 11.79 4.47
CA TYR A 127 13.17 12.36 3.36
C TYR A 127 14.25 13.33 3.83
N MET A 128 14.11 13.85 5.05
CA MET A 128 15.09 14.75 5.70
C MET A 128 16.10 14.00 6.59
N SER A 129 15.94 12.69 6.78
CA SER A 129 16.78 11.87 7.69
C SER A 129 18.21 11.64 7.18
N GLY A 130 18.50 12.01 5.93
CA GLY A 130 19.80 11.73 5.28
C GLY A 130 19.91 10.31 4.73
N LEU A 131 18.86 9.49 4.84
CA LEU A 131 18.81 8.17 4.22
C LEU A 131 18.61 8.29 2.69
N ASP A 132 19.42 7.59 1.92
CA ASP A 132 19.28 7.56 0.46
C ASP A 132 18.13 6.65 0.04
N LEU A 133 16.91 7.21 0.04
CA LEU A 133 15.69 6.49 -0.32
C LEU A 133 15.65 6.15 -1.81
N GLU A 134 16.28 6.93 -2.67
CA GLU A 134 16.35 6.65 -4.10
C GLU A 134 17.26 5.45 -4.39
N ASP A 135 18.41 5.33 -3.70
CA ASP A 135 19.24 4.12 -3.78
C ASP A 135 18.46 2.87 -3.35
N LEU A 136 17.76 2.96 -2.21
CA LEU A 136 16.93 1.85 -1.72
C LEU A 136 15.86 1.43 -2.74
N LYS A 137 15.14 2.41 -3.32
CA LYS A 137 14.13 2.18 -4.34
C LYS A 137 14.70 1.51 -5.58
N ASN A 138 15.81 2.02 -6.10
CA ASN A 138 16.40 1.56 -7.34
C ASN A 138 17.11 0.22 -7.18
N ARG A 139 17.82 0.00 -6.07
CA ARG A 139 18.60 -1.21 -5.82
C ARG A 139 17.75 -2.39 -5.39
N LEU A 140 16.74 -2.16 -4.57
CA LEU A 140 15.89 -3.22 -4.02
C LEU A 140 14.53 -3.35 -4.71
N GLY A 141 14.18 -2.44 -5.62
CA GLY A 141 12.90 -2.43 -6.32
C GLY A 141 11.70 -2.14 -5.41
N ILE A 142 11.93 -1.46 -4.27
CA ILE A 142 10.92 -1.18 -3.27
C ILE A 142 10.11 0.05 -3.69
N THR A 143 8.79 -0.02 -3.57
CA THR A 143 7.93 1.15 -3.72
C THR A 143 7.93 1.96 -2.42
N ILE A 144 8.40 3.23 -2.47
CA ILE A 144 8.48 4.11 -1.30
C ILE A 144 7.65 5.37 -1.54
N TYR A 145 6.81 5.74 -0.57
CA TYR A 145 6.03 6.98 -0.62
C TYR A 145 5.64 7.46 0.78
N SER A 146 5.44 8.77 0.91
CA SER A 146 4.91 9.37 2.13
C SER A 146 3.38 9.38 2.14
N LEU A 147 2.82 9.37 3.34
CA LEU A 147 1.43 9.69 3.60
C LEU A 147 1.33 11.05 4.28
N ASP A 148 0.13 11.63 4.22
CA ASP A 148 -0.17 12.89 4.89
C ASP A 148 0.07 12.80 6.40
N THR A 149 0.46 13.92 7.03
CA THR A 149 0.85 14.00 8.45
C THR A 149 -0.20 13.48 9.41
N TRP A 150 -1.48 13.61 9.08
CA TRP A 150 -2.57 13.16 9.96
C TRP A 150 -2.62 11.63 10.14
N TYR A 151 -2.05 10.84 9.20
CA TYR A 151 -1.90 9.39 9.36
C TYR A 151 -0.94 9.02 10.50
N PHE A 152 -0.09 9.94 10.93
CA PHE A 152 0.92 9.76 11.98
C PHE A 152 0.60 10.52 13.25
N ASP A 153 -0.65 10.97 13.41
CA ASP A 153 -1.13 11.59 14.65
C ASP A 153 -1.11 10.58 15.80
N ASP A 154 -0.44 10.93 16.88
CA ASP A 154 -0.20 10.03 18.03
C ASP A 154 -1.51 9.56 18.68
N ALA A 155 -2.45 10.47 18.90
CA ALA A 155 -3.72 10.14 19.53
C ALA A 155 -4.56 9.21 18.66
N MET A 156 -4.59 9.48 17.35
CA MET A 156 -5.29 8.67 16.38
C MET A 156 -4.65 7.29 16.25
N CYS A 157 -3.33 7.20 16.09
CA CYS A 157 -2.59 5.96 16.00
C CYS A 157 -2.77 5.09 17.25
N THR A 158 -2.65 5.69 18.45
CA THR A 158 -2.86 5.00 19.70
C THR A 158 -4.26 4.43 19.80
N LYS A 159 -5.29 5.20 19.42
CA LYS A 159 -6.68 4.73 19.41
C LYS A 159 -6.86 3.54 18.47
N VAL A 160 -6.39 3.64 17.24
CA VAL A 160 -6.51 2.58 16.24
C VAL A 160 -5.84 1.30 16.69
N LEU A 161 -4.61 1.38 17.25
CA LEU A 161 -3.89 0.22 17.77
C LEU A 161 -4.62 -0.43 18.95
N LYS A 162 -5.09 0.37 19.93
CA LYS A 162 -5.87 -0.15 21.06
C LYS A 162 -7.16 -0.82 20.63
N ASP A 163 -7.87 -0.21 19.68
CA ASP A 163 -9.12 -0.77 19.15
C ASP A 163 -8.87 -2.06 18.37
N HIS A 164 -7.77 -2.14 17.62
CA HIS A 164 -7.42 -3.33 16.82
C HIS A 164 -6.99 -4.50 17.71
N PHE A 165 -6.04 -4.28 18.61
CA PHE A 165 -5.50 -5.34 19.48
C PHE A 165 -6.34 -5.59 20.73
N LYS A 166 -7.43 -4.82 20.95
CA LYS A 166 -8.33 -4.94 22.11
C LYS A 166 -7.58 -4.79 23.44
N VAL A 167 -6.63 -3.86 23.50
CA VAL A 167 -5.84 -3.55 24.71
C VAL A 167 -6.20 -2.18 25.27
N SER A 168 -6.05 -2.00 26.58
CA SER A 168 -6.38 -0.73 27.27
C SER A 168 -5.19 0.22 27.40
N SER A 169 -3.98 -0.30 27.29
CA SER A 169 -2.72 0.47 27.42
C SER A 169 -1.69 -0.02 26.43
#